data_4df66fab80f31b73005becb5728cf298
#
_entry.id   4df66fab80f31b73005becb5728cf298
#
_cell.length_a   1.000
_cell.length_b   1.000
_cell.length_c   1.000
_cell.angle_alpha   90.00
_cell.angle_beta   90.00
_cell.angle_gamma   90.00
#
_symmetry.space_group_name_H-M   'P 1'
#
loop_
_entity.id
_entity.type
_entity.pdbx_description
1 polymer ?
#
loop_
_entity_poly.entity_id
_entity_poly.type
_entity_poly.pdbx_seq_one_letter_code
_entity_poly.pdbx_strand_id
1 'polypeptide(L)'
;RSLMTPAGVDGAGHNLDLGFTEQTTIDGNFININNLKSSFSVALEGGITTSGYQEYNASAVLVGNTTLQGTDLTFSNGLDGNAKNLDLNFSNTTFLNDNFANIADLTSEGDVSLSGTITTSGSQDYKAGVNLSDNTTLEGNSLSMANGLDGQTKNLNLNFSQATSLDGNFTNINDLISEGDVSLNGNLTTLGDQTYQAAASLAGNVILQGESLLFSSGVNGANHNLGLNF
;
A
#
# COMPACT_ATOMS: atom_id res chain seq x y z
N ARG A 1 -7.92 -30.69 6.28
CA ARG A 1 -9.16 -30.53 5.50
C ARG A 1 -9.28 -29.07 5.14
N SER A 2 -9.65 -28.78 3.91
CA SER A 2 -9.90 -27.44 3.42
C SER A 2 -11.39 -27.07 3.52
N LEU A 3 -11.69 -25.79 3.61
CA LEU A 3 -13.04 -25.24 3.49
C LEU A 3 -13.15 -24.56 2.11
N MET A 4 -14.27 -24.77 1.44
CA MET A 4 -14.67 -24.04 0.25
C MET A 4 -16.10 -23.54 0.45
N THR A 5 -16.33 -22.25 0.27
CA THR A 5 -17.66 -21.62 0.46
C THR A 5 -18.02 -20.74 -0.73
N PRO A 6 -18.33 -21.34 -1.91
CA PRO A 6 -18.52 -20.58 -3.14
C PRO A 6 -19.75 -19.64 -3.11
N ALA A 7 -20.64 -19.80 -2.14
CA ALA A 7 -21.78 -18.91 -1.95
C ALA A 7 -21.53 -17.82 -0.89
N GLY A 8 -20.33 -17.78 -0.29
CA GLY A 8 -20.02 -16.89 0.81
C GLY A 8 -20.57 -17.37 2.15
N VAL A 9 -20.48 -16.51 3.17
CA VAL A 9 -20.93 -16.78 4.55
C VAL A 9 -21.61 -15.54 5.12
N ASP A 10 -22.78 -15.72 5.73
CA ASP A 10 -23.39 -14.72 6.62
C ASP A 10 -23.07 -15.10 8.08
N GLY A 11 -22.25 -14.28 8.73
CA GLY A 11 -21.79 -14.51 10.10
C GLY A 11 -22.82 -14.17 11.18
N ALA A 12 -23.95 -13.56 10.82
CA ALA A 12 -25.01 -13.14 11.74
C ALA A 12 -24.48 -12.33 12.95
N GLY A 13 -23.44 -11.54 12.77
CA GLY A 13 -22.79 -10.73 13.81
C GLY A 13 -21.81 -11.51 14.71
N HIS A 14 -21.51 -12.77 14.40
CA HIS A 14 -20.57 -13.59 15.18
C HIS A 14 -19.15 -13.58 14.61
N ASN A 15 -18.20 -14.01 15.44
CA ASN A 15 -16.82 -14.23 15.00
C ASN A 15 -16.72 -15.47 14.13
N LEU A 16 -15.83 -15.44 13.14
CA LEU A 16 -15.49 -16.58 12.31
C LEU A 16 -14.00 -16.91 12.49
N ASP A 17 -13.72 -18.09 13.06
CA ASP A 17 -12.37 -18.60 13.23
C ASP A 17 -12.15 -19.82 12.32
N LEU A 18 -11.18 -19.70 11.41
CA LEU A 18 -10.84 -20.69 10.41
C LEU A 18 -9.54 -21.41 10.81
N GLY A 19 -9.68 -22.57 11.46
CA GLY A 19 -8.59 -23.40 11.97
C GLY A 19 -8.28 -24.62 11.09
N PHE A 20 -8.46 -24.53 9.77
CA PHE A 20 -8.20 -25.65 8.85
C PHE A 20 -6.70 -25.77 8.54
N THR A 21 -6.14 -26.98 8.66
CA THR A 21 -4.70 -27.27 8.47
C THR A 21 -4.26 -27.26 7.00
N GLU A 22 -5.18 -27.30 6.07
CA GLU A 22 -4.96 -27.11 4.64
C GLU A 22 -5.44 -25.73 4.22
N GLN A 23 -5.05 -25.26 3.05
CA GLN A 23 -5.47 -23.98 2.53
C GLN A 23 -7.00 -23.85 2.52
N THR A 24 -7.51 -22.78 3.10
CA THR A 24 -8.93 -22.43 3.08
C THR A 24 -9.21 -21.48 1.93
N THR A 25 -10.20 -21.79 1.10
CA THR A 25 -10.68 -20.87 0.08
C THR A 25 -11.87 -20.10 0.62
N ILE A 26 -11.71 -18.78 0.71
CA ILE A 26 -12.75 -17.80 1.05
C ILE A 26 -13.21 -17.20 -0.28
N ASP A 27 -14.32 -17.70 -0.80
CA ASP A 27 -14.86 -17.32 -2.10
C ASP A 27 -16.31 -16.83 -1.92
N GLY A 28 -16.67 -15.78 -2.64
CA GLY A 28 -17.96 -15.12 -2.58
C GLY A 28 -18.03 -14.01 -1.53
N ASN A 29 -19.24 -13.71 -1.05
CA ASN A 29 -19.47 -12.63 -0.11
C ASN A 29 -19.49 -13.13 1.34
N PHE A 30 -18.55 -12.67 2.12
CA PHE A 30 -18.48 -12.87 3.56
C PHE A 30 -18.99 -11.60 4.25
N ILE A 31 -20.17 -11.65 4.85
CA ILE A 31 -20.86 -10.49 5.41
C ILE A 31 -21.34 -10.76 6.84
N ASN A 32 -21.69 -9.68 7.56
CA ASN A 32 -22.20 -9.75 8.93
C ASN A 32 -21.30 -10.55 9.88
N ILE A 33 -20.00 -10.54 9.65
CA ILE A 33 -19.00 -11.16 10.51
C ILE A 33 -18.48 -10.09 11.48
N ASN A 34 -18.40 -10.41 12.78
CA ASN A 34 -17.80 -9.50 13.73
C ASN A 34 -16.27 -9.47 13.51
N ASN A 35 -15.59 -10.56 13.79
CA ASN A 35 -14.16 -10.69 13.52
C ASN A 35 -13.88 -11.94 12.68
N LEU A 36 -12.93 -11.85 11.76
CA LEU A 36 -12.45 -12.97 10.97
C LEU A 36 -11.01 -13.28 11.35
N LYS A 37 -10.74 -14.54 11.67
CA LYS A 37 -9.37 -15.03 11.88
C LYS A 37 -9.12 -16.29 11.07
N SER A 38 -7.99 -16.31 10.35
CA SER A 38 -7.46 -17.53 9.73
C SER A 38 -6.09 -17.87 10.29
N SER A 39 -5.99 -19.08 10.88
CA SER A 39 -4.73 -19.55 11.47
C SER A 39 -3.78 -20.21 10.47
N PHE A 40 -4.29 -20.58 9.28
CA PHE A 40 -3.54 -21.25 8.21
C PHE A 40 -3.70 -20.52 6.88
N SER A 41 -3.03 -21.02 5.84
CA SER A 41 -3.03 -20.39 4.52
C SER A 41 -4.44 -20.21 3.95
N VAL A 42 -4.66 -19.07 3.29
CA VAL A 42 -5.96 -18.72 2.69
C VAL A 42 -5.80 -18.37 1.22
N ALA A 43 -6.82 -18.72 0.45
CA ALA A 43 -7.06 -18.20 -0.89
C ALA A 43 -8.29 -17.29 -0.84
N LEU A 44 -8.16 -16.03 -1.28
CA LEU A 44 -9.16 -14.99 -1.14
C LEU A 44 -9.74 -14.60 -2.49
N GLU A 45 -11.08 -14.45 -2.54
CA GLU A 45 -11.82 -13.93 -3.70
C GLU A 45 -13.12 -13.25 -3.25
N GLY A 46 -13.50 -12.17 -3.90
CA GLY A 46 -14.77 -11.48 -3.66
C GLY A 46 -14.72 -10.50 -2.49
N GLY A 47 -15.88 -10.25 -1.87
CA GLY A 47 -16.03 -9.26 -0.80
C GLY A 47 -16.01 -9.90 0.58
N ILE A 48 -15.11 -9.45 1.46
CA ILE A 48 -15.02 -9.89 2.84
C ILE A 48 -15.22 -8.69 3.75
N THR A 49 -16.37 -8.62 4.41
CA THR A 49 -16.77 -7.50 5.27
C THR A 49 -16.93 -7.96 6.71
N THR A 50 -16.18 -7.32 7.61
CA THR A 50 -16.30 -7.50 9.05
C THR A 50 -16.70 -6.18 9.72
N SER A 51 -17.34 -6.24 10.86
CA SER A 51 -17.56 -5.07 11.71
C SER A 51 -16.37 -4.79 12.64
N GLY A 52 -15.48 -5.75 12.80
CA GLY A 52 -14.23 -5.69 13.55
C GLY A 52 -13.03 -6.01 12.67
N TYR A 53 -12.08 -6.79 13.19
CA TYR A 53 -10.81 -7.06 12.51
C TYR A 53 -10.88 -8.26 11.55
N GLN A 54 -9.90 -8.27 10.63
CA GLN A 54 -9.51 -9.44 9.82
C GLN A 54 -8.04 -9.77 10.10
N GLU A 55 -7.75 -11.01 10.42
CA GLU A 55 -6.41 -11.52 10.79
C GLU A 55 -6.08 -12.79 9.99
N TYR A 56 -5.02 -12.71 9.19
CA TYR A 56 -4.50 -13.80 8.36
C TYR A 56 -3.09 -14.17 8.82
N ASN A 57 -2.99 -15.24 9.63
CA ASN A 57 -1.75 -15.60 10.35
C ASN A 57 -0.76 -16.46 9.56
N ALA A 58 -1.13 -16.85 8.34
CA ALA A 58 -0.25 -17.59 7.42
C ALA A 58 -0.30 -16.94 6.04
N SER A 59 0.29 -17.60 5.03
CA SER A 59 0.31 -17.07 3.67
C SER A 59 -1.09 -16.84 3.10
N ALA A 60 -1.30 -15.70 2.48
CA ALA A 60 -2.52 -15.36 1.74
C ALA A 60 -2.22 -15.29 0.24
N VAL A 61 -3.15 -15.76 -0.58
CA VAL A 61 -3.08 -15.65 -2.04
C VAL A 61 -4.43 -15.18 -2.58
N LEU A 62 -4.42 -14.26 -3.55
CA LEU A 62 -5.65 -13.89 -4.25
C LEU A 62 -5.91 -14.90 -5.38
N VAL A 63 -7.12 -15.44 -5.45
CA VAL A 63 -7.58 -16.30 -6.55
C VAL A 63 -8.59 -15.59 -7.43
N GLY A 64 -9.13 -14.47 -6.98
CA GLY A 64 -9.95 -13.49 -7.71
C GLY A 64 -9.72 -12.08 -7.20
N ASN A 65 -10.33 -11.08 -7.83
CA ASN A 65 -10.32 -9.71 -7.32
C ASN A 65 -10.98 -9.68 -5.95
N THR A 66 -10.35 -9.02 -4.99
CA THR A 66 -10.73 -9.11 -3.58
C THR A 66 -10.89 -7.71 -2.98
N THR A 67 -11.99 -7.52 -2.26
CA THR A 67 -12.24 -6.33 -1.44
C THR A 67 -12.32 -6.75 0.02
N LEU A 68 -11.46 -6.20 0.87
CA LEU A 68 -11.45 -6.43 2.31
C LEU A 68 -11.92 -5.17 3.04
N GLN A 69 -12.91 -5.31 3.92
CA GLN A 69 -13.49 -4.19 4.66
C GLN A 69 -13.65 -4.53 6.14
N GLY A 70 -13.28 -3.60 7.03
CA GLY A 70 -13.41 -3.79 8.48
C GLY A 70 -12.86 -2.63 9.30
N THR A 71 -12.49 -2.92 10.55
CA THR A 71 -11.79 -1.94 11.39
C THR A 71 -10.28 -2.07 11.29
N ASP A 72 -9.75 -3.28 11.35
CA ASP A 72 -8.33 -3.57 11.37
C ASP A 72 -8.00 -4.75 10.45
N LEU A 73 -6.84 -4.70 9.79
CA LEU A 73 -6.33 -5.77 8.93
C LEU A 73 -4.92 -6.15 9.34
N THR A 74 -4.67 -7.45 9.43
CA THR A 74 -3.33 -7.99 9.65
C THR A 74 -3.06 -9.16 8.72
N PHE A 75 -1.96 -9.08 7.96
CA PHE A 75 -1.33 -10.21 7.28
C PHE A 75 0.02 -10.50 7.95
N SER A 76 0.18 -11.67 8.57
CA SER A 76 1.42 -12.01 9.29
C SER A 76 2.56 -12.48 8.39
N ASN A 77 2.29 -12.83 7.13
CA ASN A 77 3.28 -13.36 6.17
C ASN A 77 3.10 -12.76 4.76
N GLY A 78 2.63 -11.52 4.67
CA GLY A 78 2.40 -10.87 3.39
C GLY A 78 1.29 -11.51 2.54
N LEU A 79 1.25 -11.17 1.25
CA LEU A 79 0.22 -11.62 0.33
C LEU A 79 0.78 -11.79 -1.09
N ASP A 80 0.39 -12.88 -1.76
CA ASP A 80 0.59 -13.05 -3.20
C ASP A 80 -0.70 -12.66 -3.94
N GLY A 81 -0.65 -11.59 -4.69
CA GLY A 81 -1.80 -11.06 -5.46
C GLY A 81 -2.17 -11.89 -6.68
N ASN A 82 -1.26 -12.76 -7.18
CA ASN A 82 -1.53 -13.64 -8.32
C ASN A 82 -2.19 -12.90 -9.51
N ALA A 83 -1.74 -11.68 -9.78
CA ALA A 83 -2.26 -10.77 -10.80
C ALA A 83 -3.76 -10.42 -10.65
N LYS A 84 -4.24 -10.30 -9.41
CA LYS A 84 -5.61 -9.85 -9.07
C LYS A 84 -5.54 -8.50 -8.35
N ASN A 85 -6.68 -7.77 -8.38
CA ASN A 85 -6.82 -6.52 -7.67
C ASN A 85 -7.10 -6.75 -6.19
N LEU A 86 -6.55 -5.86 -5.35
CA LEU A 86 -6.78 -5.80 -3.91
C LEU A 86 -7.28 -4.42 -3.51
N ASP A 87 -8.51 -4.37 -3.00
CA ASP A 87 -9.11 -3.16 -2.45
C ASP A 87 -9.23 -3.28 -0.93
N LEU A 88 -8.69 -2.30 -0.20
CA LEU A 88 -8.65 -2.26 1.26
C LEU A 88 -9.47 -1.07 1.76
N ASN A 89 -10.47 -1.35 2.62
CA ASN A 89 -11.33 -0.34 3.20
C ASN A 89 -11.46 -0.55 4.72
N PHE A 90 -10.46 -0.11 5.47
CA PHE A 90 -10.38 -0.25 6.91
C PHE A 90 -10.43 1.12 7.60
N SER A 91 -11.15 1.20 8.74
CA SER A 91 -11.33 2.45 9.47
C SER A 91 -10.14 2.81 10.36
N ASN A 92 -9.35 1.83 10.76
CA ASN A 92 -8.08 2.02 11.46
C ASN A 92 -6.91 1.82 10.49
N THR A 93 -5.69 2.07 10.96
CA THR A 93 -4.49 1.91 10.14
C THR A 93 -4.33 0.46 9.68
N THR A 94 -4.21 0.26 8.38
CA THR A 94 -3.89 -1.04 7.78
C THR A 94 -2.38 -1.25 7.75
N PHE A 95 -1.89 -2.38 8.26
CA PHE A 95 -0.48 -2.74 8.25
C PHE A 95 -0.16 -3.64 7.07
N LEU A 96 0.57 -3.10 6.08
CA LEU A 96 1.10 -3.85 4.95
C LEU A 96 2.59 -4.11 5.20
N ASN A 97 2.86 -5.08 6.05
CA ASN A 97 4.19 -5.49 6.46
C ASN A 97 4.62 -6.73 5.68
N ASP A 98 5.91 -6.93 5.45
CA ASP A 98 6.47 -8.00 4.64
C ASP A 98 6.26 -7.81 3.12
N ASN A 99 6.20 -8.93 2.36
CA ASN A 99 6.05 -8.90 0.92
C ASN A 99 4.59 -8.93 0.50
N PHE A 100 4.17 -7.88 -0.19
CA PHE A 100 2.92 -7.84 -0.96
C PHE A 100 3.29 -7.86 -2.45
N ALA A 101 3.20 -9.03 -3.08
CA ALA A 101 3.74 -9.23 -4.42
C ALA A 101 2.67 -9.65 -5.44
N ASN A 102 2.98 -9.44 -6.73
CA ASN A 102 2.16 -9.90 -7.86
C ASN A 102 0.71 -9.38 -7.82
N ILE A 103 0.44 -8.23 -7.21
CA ILE A 103 -0.89 -7.60 -7.21
C ILE A 103 -1.08 -6.91 -8.56
N ALA A 104 -2.29 -6.96 -9.14
CA ALA A 104 -2.58 -6.17 -10.33
C ALA A 104 -2.68 -4.69 -9.97
N ASP A 105 -3.76 -4.28 -9.30
CA ASP A 105 -3.92 -2.94 -8.74
C ASP A 105 -4.17 -3.04 -7.24
N LEU A 106 -3.57 -2.13 -6.46
CA LEU A 106 -3.77 -1.98 -5.02
C LEU A 106 -4.43 -0.64 -4.73
N THR A 107 -5.56 -0.66 -4.03
CA THR A 107 -6.22 0.56 -3.52
C THR A 107 -6.36 0.47 -2.01
N SER A 108 -6.00 1.54 -1.29
CA SER A 108 -6.34 1.69 0.13
C SER A 108 -7.13 2.96 0.37
N GLU A 109 -8.34 2.81 0.91
CA GLU A 109 -9.22 3.94 1.26
C GLU A 109 -8.85 4.57 2.61
N GLY A 110 -8.36 3.77 3.58
CA GLY A 110 -7.95 4.20 4.91
C GLY A 110 -6.44 4.38 5.05
N ASP A 111 -6.03 4.81 6.24
CA ASP A 111 -4.62 5.00 6.58
C ASP A 111 -3.85 3.68 6.49
N VAL A 112 -2.59 3.75 6.02
CA VAL A 112 -1.72 2.59 5.90
C VAL A 112 -0.37 2.80 6.59
N SER A 113 0.17 1.71 7.11
CA SER A 113 1.54 1.61 7.59
C SER A 113 2.28 0.58 6.73
N LEU A 114 3.34 1.04 6.05
CA LEU A 114 4.05 0.26 5.04
C LEU A 114 5.42 -0.20 5.54
N SER A 115 5.81 -1.43 5.19
CA SER A 115 7.20 -1.90 5.31
C SER A 115 7.51 -2.99 4.29
N GLY A 116 8.80 -3.18 3.99
CA GLY A 116 9.24 -4.19 3.03
C GLY A 116 8.96 -3.80 1.58
N THR A 117 8.58 -4.77 0.75
CA THR A 117 8.36 -4.54 -0.69
C THR A 117 6.92 -4.76 -1.07
N ILE A 118 6.32 -3.77 -1.75
CA ILE A 118 4.97 -3.87 -2.32
C ILE A 118 5.08 -3.75 -3.83
N THR A 119 4.71 -4.82 -4.54
CA THR A 119 4.83 -4.90 -6.00
C THR A 119 3.47 -5.06 -6.67
N THR A 120 3.16 -4.16 -7.59
CA THR A 120 1.98 -4.25 -8.46
C THR A 120 2.39 -4.27 -9.93
N SER A 121 1.59 -4.90 -10.77
CA SER A 121 1.76 -4.76 -12.22
C SER A 121 1.06 -3.53 -12.79
N GLY A 122 0.09 -2.99 -12.05
CA GLY A 122 -0.66 -1.78 -12.35
C GLY A 122 -0.40 -0.67 -11.33
N SER A 123 -1.45 -0.10 -10.80
CA SER A 123 -1.39 1.05 -9.89
C SER A 123 -1.30 0.69 -8.41
N GLN A 124 -0.70 1.59 -7.64
CA GLN A 124 -0.87 1.69 -6.20
C GLN A 124 -1.54 3.04 -5.88
N ASP A 125 -2.69 3.01 -5.23
CA ASP A 125 -3.47 4.22 -4.89
C ASP A 125 -3.78 4.26 -3.39
N TYR A 126 -3.12 5.17 -2.67
CA TYR A 126 -3.28 5.41 -1.24
C TYR A 126 -4.04 6.71 -1.03
N LYS A 127 -5.33 6.62 -0.66
CA LYS A 127 -6.24 7.77 -0.58
C LYS A 127 -6.22 8.50 0.75
N ALA A 128 -5.68 7.86 1.79
CA ALA A 128 -5.53 8.43 3.13
C ALA A 128 -4.06 8.58 3.53
N GLY A 129 -3.77 8.72 4.82
CA GLY A 129 -2.41 8.91 5.33
C GLY A 129 -1.54 7.67 5.15
N VAL A 130 -0.28 7.88 4.82
CA VAL A 130 0.73 6.81 4.68
C VAL A 130 1.84 7.03 5.69
N ASN A 131 2.15 5.98 6.46
CA ASN A 131 3.31 5.95 7.37
C ASN A 131 4.25 4.81 6.97
N LEU A 132 5.55 4.98 7.20
CA LEU A 132 6.51 3.89 7.06
C LEU A 132 6.81 3.30 8.44
N SER A 133 6.61 1.98 8.63
CA SER A 133 7.03 1.28 9.84
C SER A 133 8.45 0.71 9.73
N ASP A 134 8.95 0.50 8.52
CA ASP A 134 10.35 0.18 8.21
C ASP A 134 10.71 0.68 6.81
N ASN A 135 11.95 0.45 6.36
CA ASN A 135 12.38 0.75 5.00
C ASN A 135 11.44 0.09 3.98
N THR A 136 11.01 0.88 3.01
CA THR A 136 9.94 0.48 2.10
C THR A 136 10.34 0.67 0.65
N THR A 137 10.06 -0.32 -0.18
CA THR A 137 10.17 -0.25 -1.63
C THR A 137 8.79 -0.43 -2.24
N LEU A 138 8.36 0.52 -3.07
CA LEU A 138 7.10 0.45 -3.82
C LEU A 138 7.44 0.32 -5.30
N GLU A 139 6.92 -0.72 -5.94
CA GLU A 139 7.18 -1.02 -7.35
C GLU A 139 5.88 -1.22 -8.12
N GLY A 140 5.81 -0.69 -9.34
CA GLY A 140 4.60 -0.85 -10.16
C GLY A 140 4.60 -0.06 -11.46
N ASN A 141 3.39 0.16 -11.97
CA ASN A 141 3.20 1.00 -13.14
C ASN A 141 3.03 2.47 -12.77
N SER A 142 2.16 2.77 -11.80
CA SER A 142 1.91 4.13 -11.32
C SER A 142 1.61 4.17 -9.82
N LEU A 143 1.93 5.30 -9.17
CA LEU A 143 1.70 5.55 -7.75
C LEU A 143 0.91 6.85 -7.57
N SER A 144 -0.08 6.82 -6.69
CA SER A 144 -0.80 7.99 -6.18
C SER A 144 -0.82 7.97 -4.65
N MET A 145 -0.42 9.10 -4.04
CA MET A 145 -0.50 9.34 -2.60
C MET A 145 -1.12 10.72 -2.39
N ALA A 146 -2.44 10.75 -2.16
CA ALA A 146 -3.21 12.00 -2.15
C ALA A 146 -2.94 12.88 -0.91
N ASN A 147 -2.55 12.30 0.22
CA ASN A 147 -2.37 13.00 1.50
C ASN A 147 -0.92 13.05 2.00
N GLY A 148 0.04 12.72 1.13
CA GLY A 148 1.45 12.68 1.50
C GLY A 148 1.84 11.46 2.34
N LEU A 149 3.02 11.54 2.98
CA LEU A 149 3.62 10.41 3.71
C LEU A 149 4.44 10.91 4.90
N ASP A 150 4.35 10.19 6.03
CA ASP A 150 5.30 10.32 7.14
C ASP A 150 6.27 9.13 7.13
N GLY A 151 7.54 9.41 6.84
CA GLY A 151 8.59 8.39 6.67
C GLY A 151 9.07 7.77 7.98
N GLN A 152 8.76 8.34 9.16
CA GLN A 152 9.20 7.82 10.47
C GLN A 152 10.70 7.49 10.53
N THR A 153 11.51 8.32 9.85
CA THR A 153 12.99 8.15 9.70
C THR A 153 13.43 6.89 8.93
N LYS A 154 12.57 6.36 8.06
CA LYS A 154 12.85 5.20 7.21
C LYS A 154 13.14 5.63 5.78
N ASN A 155 13.78 4.74 5.02
CA ASN A 155 14.05 4.95 3.60
C ASN A 155 12.82 4.62 2.76
N LEU A 156 12.60 5.40 1.71
CA LEU A 156 11.57 5.17 0.70
C LEU A 156 12.20 5.04 -0.68
N ASN A 157 11.99 3.90 -1.32
CA ASN A 157 12.36 3.67 -2.71
C ASN A 157 11.11 3.52 -3.58
N LEU A 158 11.02 4.29 -4.66
CA LEU A 158 9.91 4.32 -5.61
C LEU A 158 10.41 3.88 -6.99
N ASN A 159 9.91 2.75 -7.48
CA ASN A 159 10.27 2.17 -8.77
C ASN A 159 9.02 1.97 -9.63
N PHE A 160 8.57 3.03 -10.31
CA PHE A 160 7.37 3.01 -11.14
C PHE A 160 7.72 3.29 -12.60
N SER A 161 7.11 2.52 -13.52
CA SER A 161 7.39 2.62 -14.96
C SER A 161 6.68 3.79 -15.64
N GLN A 162 5.66 4.37 -15.01
CA GLN A 162 5.02 5.62 -15.41
C GLN A 162 5.17 6.68 -14.31
N ALA A 163 4.67 7.88 -14.57
CA ALA A 163 4.82 8.99 -13.65
C ALA A 163 4.21 8.69 -12.27
N THR A 164 5.02 8.90 -11.24
CA THR A 164 4.60 8.86 -9.85
C THR A 164 4.09 10.22 -9.41
N SER A 165 2.88 10.30 -8.85
CA SER A 165 2.35 11.54 -8.28
C SER A 165 2.59 11.58 -6.77
N LEU A 166 3.42 12.55 -6.33
CA LEU A 166 3.67 12.82 -4.92
C LEU A 166 2.90 14.08 -4.52
N ASP A 167 1.64 13.86 -4.11
CA ASP A 167 0.74 14.93 -3.69
C ASP A 167 0.72 15.05 -2.15
N GLY A 168 0.68 16.28 -1.64
CA GLY A 168 0.68 16.56 -0.21
C GLY A 168 2.09 16.70 0.37
N ASN A 169 2.21 16.52 1.68
CA ASN A 169 3.47 16.69 2.39
C ASN A 169 4.14 15.34 2.66
N PHE A 170 5.39 15.22 2.24
CA PHE A 170 6.26 14.08 2.54
C PHE A 170 7.28 14.52 3.60
N THR A 171 7.23 13.90 4.77
CA THR A 171 8.01 14.33 5.94
C THR A 171 8.74 13.16 6.59
N ASN A 172 9.78 13.46 7.36
CA ASN A 172 10.51 12.50 8.19
C ASN A 172 11.03 11.26 7.44
N ILE A 173 11.25 11.35 6.13
CA ILE A 173 11.90 10.29 5.35
C ILE A 173 13.40 10.37 5.63
N ASN A 174 14.09 9.22 5.82
CA ASN A 174 15.54 9.24 5.89
C ASN A 174 16.10 9.55 4.49
N ASP A 175 16.11 8.59 3.58
CA ASP A 175 16.50 8.81 2.19
C ASP A 175 15.34 8.51 1.26
N LEU A 176 15.18 9.30 0.20
CA LEU A 176 14.24 9.08 -0.89
C LEU A 176 14.96 8.80 -2.19
N ILE A 177 14.58 7.70 -2.85
CA ILE A 177 14.99 7.40 -4.23
C ILE A 177 13.74 7.26 -5.08
N SER A 178 13.65 8.01 -6.19
CA SER A 178 12.66 7.81 -7.24
C SER A 178 13.37 7.41 -8.53
N GLU A 179 13.11 6.19 -9.00
CA GLU A 179 13.74 5.63 -10.19
C GLU A 179 13.01 6.04 -11.47
N GLY A 180 11.68 6.12 -11.43
CA GLY A 180 10.82 6.55 -12.54
C GLY A 180 10.54 8.07 -12.55
N ASP A 181 9.80 8.52 -13.56
CA ASP A 181 9.35 9.91 -13.66
C ASP A 181 8.49 10.30 -12.45
N VAL A 182 8.63 11.53 -11.97
CA VAL A 182 7.89 12.01 -10.79
C VAL A 182 7.23 13.36 -11.04
N SER A 183 6.01 13.50 -10.54
CA SER A 183 5.26 14.75 -10.47
C SER A 183 5.15 15.18 -9.01
N LEU A 184 5.73 16.33 -8.67
CA LEU A 184 5.82 16.86 -7.31
C LEU A 184 4.74 17.93 -7.09
N ASN A 185 3.93 17.77 -6.03
CA ASN A 185 2.89 18.72 -5.65
C ASN A 185 2.76 18.79 -4.12
N GLY A 186 3.65 19.54 -3.49
CA GLY A 186 3.72 19.68 -2.04
C GLY A 186 5.16 19.75 -1.55
N ASN A 187 5.34 19.77 -0.25
CA ASN A 187 6.66 19.86 0.34
C ASN A 187 7.22 18.47 0.64
N LEU A 188 8.50 18.28 0.39
CA LEU A 188 9.18 17.03 0.63
C LEU A 188 10.42 17.27 1.48
N THR A 189 10.45 16.66 2.67
CA THR A 189 11.54 16.78 3.64
C THR A 189 12.12 15.42 3.95
N THR A 190 13.43 15.28 3.71
CA THR A 190 14.22 14.12 4.13
C THR A 190 15.21 14.53 5.22
N LEU A 191 15.67 13.57 5.99
CA LEU A 191 16.79 13.75 6.92
C LEU A 191 18.12 13.61 6.17
N GLY A 192 18.18 12.73 5.18
CA GLY A 192 19.31 12.47 4.30
C GLY A 192 19.02 12.92 2.87
N ASP A 193 19.30 12.05 1.91
CA ASP A 193 19.36 12.38 0.50
C ASP A 193 18.02 12.29 -0.23
N GLN A 194 17.87 13.10 -1.27
CA GLN A 194 16.80 12.98 -2.26
C GLN A 194 17.42 12.73 -3.63
N THR A 195 17.09 11.60 -4.24
CA THR A 195 17.58 11.22 -5.56
C THR A 195 16.44 10.97 -6.52
N TYR A 196 16.39 11.73 -7.60
CA TYR A 196 15.43 11.56 -8.71
C TYR A 196 16.22 11.13 -9.94
N GLN A 197 16.11 9.84 -10.31
CA GLN A 197 16.92 9.26 -11.39
C GLN A 197 16.34 9.57 -12.77
N ALA A 198 15.01 9.63 -12.89
CA ALA A 198 14.32 10.01 -14.13
C ALA A 198 13.84 11.46 -14.10
N ALA A 199 12.93 11.85 -15.01
CA ALA A 199 12.50 13.24 -15.10
C ALA A 199 11.59 13.64 -13.92
N ALA A 200 11.84 14.80 -13.35
CA ALA A 200 10.98 15.42 -12.35
C ALA A 200 10.19 16.58 -12.95
N SER A 201 8.93 16.73 -12.59
CA SER A 201 8.09 17.85 -12.96
C SER A 201 7.38 18.42 -11.73
N LEU A 202 7.11 19.73 -11.74
CA LEU A 202 6.33 20.36 -10.69
C LEU A 202 4.87 20.47 -11.13
N ALA A 203 3.95 19.93 -10.32
CA ALA A 203 2.50 20.10 -10.48
C ALA A 203 1.94 21.22 -9.57
N GLY A 204 2.77 21.74 -8.68
CA GLY A 204 2.48 22.85 -7.78
C GLY A 204 3.75 23.54 -7.31
N ASN A 205 3.62 24.52 -6.42
CA ASN A 205 4.80 25.09 -5.74
C ASN A 205 5.35 24.07 -4.74
N VAL A 206 6.65 23.82 -4.79
CA VAL A 206 7.32 22.75 -4.03
C VAL A 206 8.49 23.31 -3.24
N ILE A 207 8.67 22.84 -2.02
CA ILE A 207 9.90 23.02 -1.24
C ILE A 207 10.51 21.64 -1.01
N LEU A 208 11.76 21.45 -1.45
CA LEU A 208 12.56 20.27 -1.17
C LEU A 208 13.60 20.61 -0.12
N GLN A 209 13.68 19.77 0.92
CA GLN A 209 14.61 19.97 2.03
C GLN A 209 15.26 18.64 2.40
N GLY A 210 16.57 18.63 2.64
CA GLY A 210 17.32 17.45 3.03
C GLY A 210 18.80 17.71 3.20
N GLU A 211 19.62 16.65 3.20
CA GLU A 211 21.07 16.75 3.26
C GLU A 211 21.67 16.99 1.86
N SER A 212 21.25 16.22 0.86
CA SER A 212 21.65 16.44 -0.53
C SER A 212 20.50 16.19 -1.52
N LEU A 213 20.64 16.77 -2.74
CA LEU A 213 19.65 16.64 -3.81
C LEU A 213 20.33 16.30 -5.12
N LEU A 214 19.82 15.26 -5.78
CA LEU A 214 20.24 14.88 -7.13
C LEU A 214 19.04 14.75 -8.07
N PHE A 215 19.03 15.55 -9.14
CA PHE A 215 18.17 15.33 -10.31
C PHE A 215 19.06 14.82 -11.47
N SER A 216 19.00 13.51 -11.76
CA SER A 216 19.84 12.92 -12.81
C SER A 216 19.39 13.29 -14.21
N SER A 217 18.10 13.53 -14.42
CA SER A 217 17.49 13.88 -15.72
C SER A 217 16.91 15.31 -15.75
N GLY A 218 17.17 16.10 -14.69
CA GLY A 218 16.69 17.47 -14.58
C GLY A 218 15.27 17.60 -14.05
N VAL A 219 14.81 18.84 -13.92
CA VAL A 219 13.49 19.19 -13.42
C VAL A 219 12.77 20.18 -14.33
N ASN A 220 11.49 19.91 -14.62
CA ASN A 220 10.60 20.82 -15.33
C ASN A 220 9.73 21.59 -14.33
N GLY A 221 9.96 22.88 -14.19
CA GLY A 221 9.24 23.73 -13.25
C GLY A 221 7.77 24.00 -13.60
N ALA A 222 7.36 23.83 -14.87
CA ALA A 222 5.98 24.01 -15.35
C ALA A 222 5.31 25.31 -14.88
N ASN A 223 6.10 26.40 -14.74
CA ASN A 223 5.73 27.72 -14.19
C ASN A 223 5.40 27.72 -12.68
N HIS A 224 5.78 26.71 -11.94
CA HIS A 224 5.70 26.65 -10.48
C HIS A 224 7.05 27.02 -9.82
N ASN A 225 6.97 27.40 -8.55
CA ASN A 225 8.17 27.75 -7.78
C ASN A 225 8.78 26.49 -7.16
N LEU A 226 10.11 26.40 -7.23
CA LEU A 226 10.90 25.39 -6.54
C LEU A 226 11.80 26.07 -5.50
N GLY A 227 11.54 25.78 -4.22
CA GLY A 227 12.42 26.16 -3.11
C GLY A 227 13.33 24.99 -2.76
N LEU A 228 14.62 25.25 -2.58
CA LEU A 228 15.63 24.24 -2.21
C LEU A 228 16.31 24.63 -0.90
N ASN A 229 16.38 23.69 0.03
CA ASN A 229 16.96 23.88 1.37
C ASN A 229 17.81 22.64 1.74
N PHE A 230 19.07 22.61 1.24
CA PHE A 230 20.01 21.50 1.40
C PHE A 230 21.34 21.98 1.97
#